data_bb80755873a46affceb8d2286622dba1
#
_entry.id   bb80755873a46affceb8d2286622dba1
#
_cell.length_a   1.000
_cell.length_b   1.000
_cell.length_c   1.000
_cell.angle_alpha   90.00
_cell.angle_beta   90.00
_cell.angle_gamma   90.00
#
_symmetry.space_group_name_H-M   'P 1'
#
loop_
_entity.id
_entity.type
_entity.pdbx_description
1 polymer ?
#
loop_
_entity_poly.entity_id
_entity_poly.type
_entity_poly.pdbx_seq_one_letter_code
_entity_poly.pdbx_strand_id
1 'polypeptide(L)'
;MNMNFKSWLVGTTMLAMTATGAFAEVVLNRGNSMDPESLDPHKTSTVNEAHVLRDLFMGLTMQDAKAAVIPGAAESWTVSDDGKVYTFKLRAGALWSDGSPVTANDFVFSWQRVADPATAGEYAYMLSPVVNADDVTAGKKKPAELGVKAVDDSTFEVTLNAPTPYFLEMLTHQATYPVSKANVEKFGADFTKPGNLVSNGAYVLKEFVPNDHIKVVKNDKFYDASNVKIDVVNFIPTEDKSTAMKRFEAGELDMNDDLPTEQLTDLKGKFGSELKIGPYLGTYYYVFKIPKKPWDNVKLRHAISMLIDRDNLAEKVWANTMIPAYSFVPPGVSGYETRTTDYAEMTQLDREDAAKKVLDELGISPEKPLKMEIRFNTSENHKNTAVAIQEQLKPFGIDISLVNSDGKTHYGLLEQHGDFDVARAGWIADYKDPANFLDLCKTGAGNNYSEYSNKDYDGLMAKAAAATDQTERMKDLSDAEAIGVARDLCVLPLLYYSYHNIVSDKVKGWEENVMDVHPSRYMSKE
;
A
#
# COMPACT_ATOMS: atom_id res chain seq x y z
N MET A 1 67.96 72.39 22.66
CA MET A 1 68.03 70.98 22.44
C MET A 1 66.57 70.44 22.44
N ASN A 2 66.01 70.40 21.24
CA ASN A 2 64.57 70.08 21.06
C ASN A 2 64.38 68.58 20.81
N MET A 3 63.62 67.91 21.64
CA MET A 3 63.18 66.54 21.39
C MET A 3 61.69 66.54 21.04
N ASN A 4 61.37 66.18 19.78
CA ASN A 4 60.03 65.98 19.27
C ASN A 4 59.51 64.59 19.66
N PHE A 5 58.41 64.51 20.41
CA PHE A 5 57.63 63.33 20.63
C PHE A 5 56.62 63.17 19.50
N LYS A 6 56.76 62.12 18.69
CA LYS A 6 55.73 61.66 17.74
C LYS A 6 54.82 60.65 18.44
N SER A 7 53.57 61.04 18.63
CA SER A 7 52.50 60.13 19.09
C SER A 7 52.05 59.19 17.97
N TRP A 8 52.11 57.88 18.21
CA TRP A 8 51.53 56.86 17.37
C TRP A 8 50.12 56.59 17.86
N LEU A 9 49.08 56.83 17.01
CA LEU A 9 47.74 56.36 17.20
C LEU A 9 47.67 54.90 16.67
N VAL A 10 47.46 53.94 17.56
CA VAL A 10 47.12 52.53 17.19
C VAL A 10 45.60 52.46 17.03
N GLY A 11 45.16 52.44 15.79
CA GLY A 11 43.75 52.18 15.47
C GLY A 11 43.39 50.66 15.67
N THR A 12 42.65 50.37 16.73
CA THR A 12 42.12 49.04 16.97
C THR A 12 40.90 48.85 16.09
N THR A 13 41.03 48.12 14.97
CA THR A 13 39.92 47.70 14.12
C THR A 13 39.23 46.54 14.82
N MET A 14 38.05 46.75 15.41
CA MET A 14 37.17 45.68 15.90
C MET A 14 36.58 44.96 14.69
N LEU A 15 37.06 43.76 14.41
CA LEU A 15 36.42 42.80 13.50
C LEU A 15 35.18 42.27 14.20
N ALA A 16 33.98 42.71 13.83
CA ALA A 16 32.73 42.14 14.24
C ALA A 16 32.60 40.76 13.54
N MET A 17 32.96 39.68 14.21
CA MET A 17 32.59 38.34 13.81
C MET A 17 31.06 38.20 13.99
N THR A 18 30.30 38.28 12.91
CA THR A 18 28.93 37.81 12.86
C THR A 18 29.00 36.30 12.98
N ALA A 19 28.79 35.77 14.18
CA ALA A 19 28.51 34.35 14.39
C ALA A 19 27.17 34.06 13.69
N THR A 20 27.22 33.55 12.46
CA THR A 20 26.08 32.84 11.87
C THR A 20 25.90 31.58 12.73
N GLY A 21 24.90 31.62 13.59
CA GLY A 21 24.48 30.42 14.32
C GLY A 21 24.19 29.34 13.31
N ALA A 22 25.08 28.36 13.21
CA ALA A 22 24.75 27.11 12.52
C ALA A 22 23.62 26.46 13.33
N PHE A 23 22.39 26.53 12.83
CA PHE A 23 21.32 25.68 13.35
C PHE A 23 21.77 24.25 13.11
N ALA A 24 21.68 23.40 14.15
CA ALA A 24 21.94 21.98 13.98
C ALA A 24 20.91 21.40 12.99
N GLU A 25 21.37 20.58 12.03
CA GLU A 25 20.51 19.89 11.09
C GLU A 25 19.48 19.06 11.86
N VAL A 26 18.20 19.12 11.45
CA VAL A 26 17.13 18.29 11.99
C VAL A 26 17.17 16.96 11.26
N VAL A 27 17.57 15.89 11.97
CA VAL A 27 17.76 14.55 11.42
C VAL A 27 16.65 13.62 11.90
N LEU A 28 15.99 12.93 10.98
CA LEU A 28 15.02 11.87 11.24
C LEU A 28 15.64 10.51 10.87
N ASN A 29 15.74 9.60 11.84
CA ASN A 29 16.20 8.23 11.62
C ASN A 29 14.99 7.29 11.57
N ARG A 30 14.71 6.72 10.39
CA ARG A 30 13.59 5.79 10.16
C ARG A 30 14.11 4.37 10.02
N GLY A 31 13.52 3.42 10.75
CA GLY A 31 13.63 2.02 10.40
C GLY A 31 13.03 1.77 9.00
N ASN A 32 13.60 0.84 8.26
CA ASN A 32 13.16 0.51 6.90
C ASN A 32 13.27 -0.99 6.60
N SER A 33 13.09 -1.83 7.60
CA SER A 33 13.15 -3.30 7.55
C SER A 33 14.35 -3.86 6.76
N MET A 34 14.40 -3.63 5.46
CA MET A 34 15.46 -4.10 4.55
C MET A 34 15.90 -3.01 3.57
N ASP A 35 17.03 -3.22 2.93
CA ASP A 35 17.46 -2.39 1.81
C ASP A 35 16.49 -2.52 0.62
N PRO A 36 16.20 -1.43 -0.09
CA PRO A 36 15.52 -1.50 -1.39
C PRO A 36 16.41 -2.20 -2.42
N GLU A 37 15.81 -3.07 -3.22
CA GLU A 37 16.50 -3.67 -4.38
C GLU A 37 16.76 -2.61 -5.46
N SER A 38 15.90 -1.61 -5.54
CA SER A 38 16.00 -0.52 -6.51
C SER A 38 15.43 0.78 -5.96
N LEU A 39 15.98 1.90 -6.43
CA LEU A 39 15.36 3.24 -6.30
C LEU A 39 14.78 3.73 -7.65
N ASP A 40 14.60 2.82 -8.61
CA ASP A 40 13.85 3.07 -9.84
C ASP A 40 12.34 2.88 -9.56
N PRO A 41 11.52 3.94 -9.54
CA PRO A 41 10.12 3.84 -9.15
C PRO A 41 9.31 2.90 -10.05
N HIS A 42 9.80 2.61 -11.25
CA HIS A 42 9.14 1.72 -12.22
C HIS A 42 9.48 0.23 -12.02
N LYS A 43 10.42 -0.10 -11.11
CA LYS A 43 10.91 -1.47 -10.88
C LYS A 43 10.72 -1.97 -9.44
N THR A 44 10.11 -1.17 -8.60
CA THR A 44 9.93 -1.48 -7.17
C THR A 44 8.59 -2.14 -6.92
N SER A 45 8.55 -3.03 -5.91
CA SER A 45 7.35 -3.79 -5.53
C SER A 45 7.11 -3.87 -4.02
N THR A 46 7.99 -3.26 -3.19
CA THR A 46 7.92 -3.40 -1.74
C THR A 46 7.60 -2.09 -1.02
N VAL A 47 7.05 -2.21 0.19
CA VAL A 47 6.69 -1.06 1.04
C VAL A 47 7.93 -0.26 1.45
N ASN A 48 9.04 -0.94 1.80
CA ASN A 48 10.28 -0.29 2.19
C ASN A 48 10.94 0.52 1.06
N GLU A 49 10.78 0.11 -0.20
CA GLU A 49 11.15 0.90 -1.37
C GLU A 49 10.26 2.13 -1.52
N ALA A 50 8.95 1.94 -1.36
CA ALA A 50 7.97 3.01 -1.45
C ALA A 50 8.20 4.13 -0.41
N HIS A 51 8.68 3.79 0.81
CA HIS A 51 9.03 4.79 1.83
C HIS A 51 10.07 5.77 1.32
N VAL A 52 11.14 5.28 0.71
CA VAL A 52 12.23 6.12 0.16
C VAL A 52 11.75 6.89 -1.06
N LEU A 53 11.00 6.23 -1.95
CA LEU A 53 10.56 6.82 -3.22
C LEU A 53 9.56 7.96 -3.03
N ARG A 54 8.67 7.89 -2.02
CA ARG A 54 7.72 8.98 -1.69
C ARG A 54 8.41 10.25 -1.17
N ASP A 55 9.60 10.12 -0.62
CA ASP A 55 10.41 11.26 -0.23
C ASP A 55 11.24 11.83 -1.41
N LEU A 56 11.71 10.95 -2.32
CA LEU A 56 12.51 11.33 -3.48
C LEU A 56 11.68 11.87 -4.65
N PHE A 57 10.46 11.36 -4.87
CA PHE A 57 9.66 11.68 -6.04
C PHE A 57 8.27 12.20 -5.69
N MET A 58 7.64 12.83 -6.68
CA MET A 58 6.29 13.35 -6.61
C MET A 58 5.54 13.01 -7.90
N GLY A 59 4.43 12.26 -7.78
CA GLY A 59 3.52 11.95 -8.88
C GLY A 59 2.62 13.13 -9.28
N LEU A 60 1.73 12.92 -10.25
CA LEU A 60 0.70 13.91 -10.61
C LEU A 60 -0.17 14.26 -9.39
N THR A 61 -0.59 13.24 -8.67
CA THR A 61 -1.22 13.35 -7.35
C THR A 61 -0.30 12.75 -6.29
N MET A 62 -0.56 13.04 -5.03
CA MET A 62 0.14 12.48 -3.86
C MET A 62 -0.86 12.30 -2.73
N GLN A 63 -0.38 11.72 -1.63
CA GLN A 63 -1.14 11.60 -0.39
C GLN A 63 -0.66 12.65 0.63
N ASP A 64 -1.61 13.22 1.38
CA ASP A 64 -1.29 13.97 2.59
C ASP A 64 -0.97 13.04 3.77
N ALA A 65 -0.73 13.58 4.96
CA ALA A 65 -0.41 12.80 6.16
C ALA A 65 -1.54 11.83 6.58
N LYS A 66 -2.79 12.05 6.13
CA LYS A 66 -3.96 11.20 6.39
C LYS A 66 -4.30 10.29 5.21
N ALA A 67 -3.38 10.15 4.26
CA ALA A 67 -3.55 9.41 3.01
C ALA A 67 -4.76 9.89 2.16
N ALA A 68 -5.12 11.18 2.23
CA ALA A 68 -6.05 11.77 1.28
C ALA A 68 -5.31 12.22 0.02
N VAL A 69 -5.94 12.03 -1.15
CA VAL A 69 -5.37 12.47 -2.43
C VAL A 69 -5.33 13.99 -2.50
N ILE A 70 -4.17 14.52 -2.80
CA ILE A 70 -3.93 15.95 -2.98
C ILE A 70 -3.16 16.22 -4.28
N PRO A 71 -3.19 17.46 -4.81
CA PRO A 71 -2.34 17.89 -5.91
C PRO A 71 -0.84 17.65 -5.62
N GLY A 72 -0.18 16.93 -6.54
CA GLY A 72 1.27 16.69 -6.53
C GLY A 72 2.00 17.57 -7.53
N ALA A 73 2.64 16.99 -8.53
CA ALA A 73 3.26 17.71 -9.65
C ALA A 73 2.21 18.43 -10.52
N ALA A 74 0.99 17.89 -10.61
CA ALA A 74 -0.14 18.63 -11.13
C ALA A 74 -0.72 19.54 -10.03
N GLU A 75 -0.94 20.81 -10.32
CA GLU A 75 -1.62 21.74 -9.41
C GLU A 75 -3.15 21.61 -9.50
N SER A 76 -3.64 21.13 -10.65
CA SER A 76 -5.07 20.93 -10.91
C SER A 76 -5.26 19.97 -12.08
N TRP A 77 -6.49 19.49 -12.24
CA TRP A 77 -6.92 18.67 -13.39
C TRP A 77 -8.38 18.91 -13.73
N THR A 78 -8.74 18.57 -14.96
CA THR A 78 -10.13 18.48 -15.42
C THR A 78 -10.40 17.09 -15.94
N VAL A 79 -11.66 16.67 -15.86
CA VAL A 79 -12.13 15.38 -16.37
C VAL A 79 -13.23 15.65 -17.39
N SER A 80 -13.20 14.96 -18.54
CA SER A 80 -14.27 15.07 -19.54
C SER A 80 -15.60 14.54 -19.00
N ASP A 81 -16.71 14.98 -19.60
CA ASP A 81 -18.07 14.61 -19.18
C ASP A 81 -18.32 13.09 -19.18
N ASP A 82 -17.63 12.36 -20.06
CA ASP A 82 -17.68 10.89 -20.13
C ASP A 82 -16.70 10.19 -19.17
N GLY A 83 -15.98 10.95 -18.33
CA GLY A 83 -15.05 10.43 -17.32
C GLY A 83 -13.78 9.76 -17.86
N LYS A 84 -13.47 9.91 -19.17
CA LYS A 84 -12.40 9.17 -19.82
C LYS A 84 -11.15 9.98 -20.12
N VAL A 85 -11.21 11.29 -20.18
CA VAL A 85 -10.05 12.14 -20.48
C VAL A 85 -9.74 12.99 -19.26
N TYR A 86 -8.55 12.80 -18.74
CA TYR A 86 -7.98 13.62 -17.67
C TYR A 86 -6.94 14.56 -18.26
N THR A 87 -7.09 15.86 -17.99
CA THR A 87 -6.13 16.89 -18.40
C THR A 87 -5.52 17.50 -17.16
N PHE A 88 -4.25 17.20 -16.91
CA PHE A 88 -3.49 17.67 -15.76
C PHE A 88 -2.71 18.94 -16.11
N LYS A 89 -2.82 19.95 -15.25
CA LYS A 89 -2.01 21.17 -15.32
C LYS A 89 -0.85 21.04 -14.34
N LEU A 90 0.38 21.00 -14.84
CA LEU A 90 1.57 20.91 -14.01
C LEU A 90 1.84 22.25 -13.30
N ARG A 91 2.43 22.18 -12.12
CA ARG A 91 2.81 23.37 -11.33
C ARG A 91 3.76 24.25 -12.12
N ALA A 92 3.45 25.55 -12.18
CA ALA A 92 4.36 26.52 -12.74
C ALA A 92 5.68 26.56 -11.95
N GLY A 93 6.81 26.43 -12.66
CA GLY A 93 8.14 26.47 -12.04
C GLY A 93 8.52 25.22 -11.24
N ALA A 94 7.82 24.08 -11.44
CA ALA A 94 8.25 22.80 -10.90
C ALA A 94 9.62 22.41 -11.46
N LEU A 95 10.56 22.06 -10.59
CA LEU A 95 11.94 21.76 -10.95
C LEU A 95 12.34 20.35 -10.49
N TRP A 96 13.17 19.72 -11.30
CA TRP A 96 14.01 18.64 -10.85
C TRP A 96 15.09 19.14 -9.89
N SER A 97 15.67 18.25 -9.10
CA SER A 97 16.72 18.59 -8.12
C SER A 97 18.00 19.17 -8.73
N ASP A 98 18.24 18.94 -10.02
CA ASP A 98 19.34 19.56 -10.78
C ASP A 98 18.99 20.97 -11.29
N GLY A 99 17.75 21.43 -11.09
CA GLY A 99 17.25 22.73 -11.51
C GLY A 99 16.64 22.77 -12.90
N SER A 100 16.61 21.66 -13.64
CA SER A 100 15.89 21.58 -14.91
C SER A 100 14.37 21.53 -14.67
N PRO A 101 13.52 22.00 -15.61
CA PRO A 101 12.07 22.02 -15.44
C PRO A 101 11.49 20.60 -15.48
N VAL A 102 10.48 20.34 -14.65
CA VAL A 102 9.61 19.17 -14.77
C VAL A 102 8.53 19.48 -15.80
N THR A 103 8.40 18.64 -16.83
CA THR A 103 7.51 18.89 -17.96
C THR A 103 6.52 17.73 -18.19
N ALA A 104 5.47 18.00 -18.95
CA ALA A 104 4.52 16.95 -19.38
C ALA A 104 5.22 15.84 -20.21
N ASN A 105 6.30 16.17 -20.91
CA ASN A 105 7.09 15.19 -21.65
C ASN A 105 7.82 14.20 -20.73
N ASP A 106 8.18 14.59 -19.50
CA ASP A 106 8.75 13.66 -18.52
C ASP A 106 7.69 12.62 -18.09
N PHE A 107 6.43 13.02 -17.91
CA PHE A 107 5.33 12.10 -17.63
C PHE A 107 5.02 11.17 -18.80
N VAL A 108 4.99 11.69 -20.04
CA VAL A 108 4.82 10.85 -21.24
C VAL A 108 5.92 9.80 -21.31
N PHE A 109 7.18 10.23 -21.20
CA PHE A 109 8.34 9.32 -21.20
C PHE A 109 8.23 8.26 -20.09
N SER A 110 7.91 8.68 -18.88
CA SER A 110 7.86 7.81 -17.70
C SER A 110 6.77 6.75 -17.82
N TRP A 111 5.58 7.12 -18.26
CA TRP A 111 4.47 6.17 -18.38
C TRP A 111 4.66 5.23 -19.57
N GLN A 112 5.22 5.73 -20.68
CA GLN A 112 5.64 4.86 -21.78
C GLN A 112 6.74 3.88 -21.35
N ARG A 113 7.68 4.32 -20.49
CA ARG A 113 8.75 3.49 -19.94
C ARG A 113 8.20 2.41 -19.01
N VAL A 114 7.30 2.73 -18.06
CA VAL A 114 6.75 1.72 -17.14
C VAL A 114 5.89 0.69 -17.88
N ALA A 115 5.15 1.09 -18.91
CA ALA A 115 4.36 0.19 -19.74
C ALA A 115 5.22 -0.64 -20.73
N ASP A 116 6.46 -0.24 -21.02
CA ASP A 116 7.35 -0.98 -21.92
C ASP A 116 7.80 -2.30 -21.25
N PRO A 117 7.52 -3.47 -21.86
CA PRO A 117 7.96 -4.76 -21.32
C PRO A 117 9.48 -4.85 -21.14
N ALA A 118 10.28 -4.07 -21.89
CA ALA A 118 11.73 -3.99 -21.71
C ALA A 118 12.15 -3.38 -20.36
N THR A 119 11.28 -2.60 -19.73
CA THR A 119 11.51 -2.08 -18.37
C THR A 119 11.35 -3.16 -17.30
N ALA A 120 10.52 -4.18 -17.56
CA ALA A 120 10.14 -5.22 -16.61
C ALA A 120 9.55 -4.63 -15.31
N GLY A 121 8.62 -3.67 -15.46
CA GLY A 121 7.95 -3.02 -14.32
C GLY A 121 6.87 -3.93 -13.74
N GLU A 122 7.03 -4.38 -12.50
CA GLU A 122 6.07 -5.27 -11.84
C GLU A 122 4.70 -4.62 -11.64
N TYR A 123 4.67 -3.30 -11.42
CA TYR A 123 3.45 -2.52 -11.25
C TYR A 123 2.98 -1.80 -12.53
N ALA A 124 3.36 -2.29 -13.73
CA ALA A 124 2.88 -1.74 -14.99
C ALA A 124 1.34 -1.77 -15.12
N TYR A 125 0.67 -2.72 -14.45
CA TYR A 125 -0.79 -2.85 -14.41
C TYR A 125 -1.49 -1.64 -13.78
N MET A 126 -0.80 -0.80 -13.01
CA MET A 126 -1.35 0.47 -12.51
C MET A 126 -1.76 1.42 -13.65
N LEU A 127 -1.26 1.19 -14.86
CA LEU A 127 -1.67 1.92 -16.06
C LEU A 127 -2.76 1.21 -16.87
N SER A 128 -3.24 0.02 -16.48
CA SER A 128 -4.27 -0.74 -17.23
C SER A 128 -5.52 0.05 -17.60
N PRO A 129 -6.00 1.04 -16.80
CA PRO A 129 -7.09 1.90 -17.25
C PRO A 129 -6.77 2.77 -18.47
N VAL A 130 -5.49 3.05 -18.75
CA VAL A 130 -5.07 3.92 -19.86
C VAL A 130 -5.21 3.19 -21.20
N VAL A 131 -5.70 3.89 -22.22
CA VAL A 131 -5.85 3.34 -23.57
C VAL A 131 -4.54 2.70 -24.04
N ASN A 132 -4.63 1.47 -24.55
CA ASN A 132 -3.54 0.64 -25.05
C ASN A 132 -2.53 0.12 -24.00
N ALA A 133 -2.68 0.43 -22.70
CA ALA A 133 -1.68 0.04 -21.70
C ALA A 133 -1.42 -1.48 -21.68
N ASP A 134 -2.48 -2.29 -21.62
CA ASP A 134 -2.35 -3.76 -21.58
C ASP A 134 -1.72 -4.33 -22.86
N ASP A 135 -2.07 -3.77 -24.03
CA ASP A 135 -1.47 -4.18 -25.30
C ASP A 135 0.01 -3.78 -25.39
N VAL A 136 0.39 -2.63 -24.83
CA VAL A 136 1.80 -2.20 -24.75
C VAL A 136 2.57 -3.11 -23.80
N THR A 137 2.05 -3.35 -22.61
CA THR A 137 2.69 -4.21 -21.60
C THR A 137 2.83 -5.66 -22.10
N ALA A 138 1.86 -6.13 -22.90
CA ALA A 138 1.94 -7.44 -23.55
C ALA A 138 2.85 -7.46 -24.80
N GLY A 139 3.49 -6.34 -25.17
CA GLY A 139 4.35 -6.23 -26.36
C GLY A 139 3.61 -6.26 -27.70
N LYS A 140 2.28 -6.14 -27.71
CA LYS A 140 1.45 -6.12 -28.93
C LYS A 140 1.44 -4.75 -29.60
N LYS A 141 1.66 -3.68 -28.83
CA LYS A 141 1.77 -2.29 -29.28
C LYS A 141 3.06 -1.66 -28.79
N LYS A 142 3.47 -0.57 -29.44
CA LYS A 142 4.67 0.19 -29.04
C LYS A 142 4.34 1.12 -27.85
N PRO A 143 5.30 1.42 -26.97
CA PRO A 143 5.08 2.38 -25.86
C PRO A 143 4.53 3.74 -26.31
N ALA A 144 4.92 4.22 -27.51
CA ALA A 144 4.43 5.48 -28.07
C ALA A 144 2.92 5.47 -28.44
N GLU A 145 2.26 4.31 -28.43
CA GLU A 145 0.81 4.17 -28.68
C GLU A 145 -0.03 4.22 -27.41
N LEU A 146 0.62 4.33 -26.22
CA LEU A 146 -0.06 4.53 -24.95
C LEU A 146 -0.92 5.79 -24.99
N GLY A 147 -2.12 5.74 -24.42
CA GLY A 147 -3.09 6.83 -24.42
C GLY A 147 -2.71 8.05 -23.58
N VAL A 148 -1.48 8.55 -23.74
CA VAL A 148 -0.95 9.72 -23.04
C VAL A 148 -0.30 10.69 -24.01
N LYS A 149 -0.39 11.98 -23.75
CA LYS A 149 0.31 13.01 -24.53
C LYS A 149 0.64 14.26 -23.72
N ALA A 150 1.71 14.94 -24.09
CA ALA A 150 1.97 16.32 -23.71
C ALA A 150 1.24 17.24 -24.70
N VAL A 151 0.27 18.01 -24.20
CA VAL A 151 -0.43 19.04 -25.02
C VAL A 151 0.50 20.23 -25.21
N ASP A 152 1.19 20.59 -24.15
CA ASP A 152 2.30 21.54 -24.07
C ASP A 152 3.23 21.12 -22.90
N ASP A 153 4.30 21.86 -22.63
CA ASP A 153 5.26 21.53 -21.57
C ASP A 153 4.64 21.47 -20.17
N SER A 154 3.49 22.12 -19.96
CA SER A 154 2.80 22.19 -18.66
C SER A 154 1.47 21.44 -18.60
N THR A 155 1.06 20.81 -19.69
CA THR A 155 -0.25 20.17 -19.80
C THR A 155 -0.10 18.71 -20.26
N PHE A 156 -0.42 17.78 -19.37
CA PHE A 156 -0.39 16.34 -19.60
C PHE A 156 -1.81 15.81 -19.72
N GLU A 157 -2.10 15.08 -20.79
CA GLU A 157 -3.41 14.49 -21.04
C GLU A 157 -3.33 12.97 -21.07
N VAL A 158 -4.31 12.33 -20.41
CA VAL A 158 -4.47 10.87 -20.36
C VAL A 158 -5.85 10.50 -20.86
N THR A 159 -5.93 9.51 -21.73
CA THR A 159 -7.19 8.92 -22.18
C THR A 159 -7.35 7.52 -21.60
N LEU A 160 -8.48 7.25 -20.94
CA LEU A 160 -8.81 5.98 -20.34
C LEU A 160 -9.72 5.13 -21.23
N ASN A 161 -9.63 3.81 -21.11
CA ASN A 161 -10.51 2.84 -21.79
C ASN A 161 -11.96 2.98 -21.33
N ALA A 162 -12.18 3.24 -20.04
CA ALA A 162 -13.47 3.43 -19.39
C ALA A 162 -13.34 4.50 -18.30
N PRO A 163 -14.46 5.09 -17.83
CA PRO A 163 -14.46 5.91 -16.62
C PRO A 163 -13.80 5.14 -15.48
N THR A 164 -12.89 5.79 -14.76
CA THR A 164 -12.17 5.17 -13.63
C THR A 164 -12.16 6.18 -12.47
N PRO A 165 -13.21 6.22 -11.66
CA PRO A 165 -13.38 7.24 -10.61
C PRO A 165 -12.27 7.25 -9.55
N TYR A 166 -11.56 6.14 -9.39
CA TYR A 166 -10.43 5.99 -8.48
C TYR A 166 -9.06 6.21 -9.15
N PHE A 167 -9.06 6.71 -10.40
CA PHE A 167 -7.81 6.91 -11.15
C PHE A 167 -6.82 7.83 -10.43
N LEU A 168 -7.31 8.90 -9.79
CA LEU A 168 -6.46 9.81 -9.02
C LEU A 168 -5.82 9.16 -7.79
N GLU A 169 -6.48 8.19 -7.16
CA GLU A 169 -5.91 7.37 -6.10
C GLU A 169 -4.77 6.49 -6.65
N MET A 170 -4.96 5.84 -7.80
CA MET A 170 -3.93 5.02 -8.46
C MET A 170 -2.66 5.83 -8.76
N LEU A 171 -2.81 7.13 -9.09
CA LEU A 171 -1.69 8.02 -9.41
C LEU A 171 -0.84 8.42 -8.21
N THR A 172 -1.23 8.07 -6.99
CA THR A 172 -0.40 8.24 -5.79
C THR A 172 0.65 7.14 -5.63
N HIS A 173 0.54 6.04 -6.40
CA HIS A 173 1.46 4.92 -6.35
C HIS A 173 2.77 5.24 -7.10
N GLN A 174 3.91 4.82 -6.53
CA GLN A 174 5.25 5.15 -7.04
C GLN A 174 5.48 4.71 -8.49
N ALA A 175 4.85 3.64 -8.97
CA ALA A 175 4.98 3.20 -10.36
C ALA A 175 4.54 4.25 -11.39
N THR A 176 3.72 5.25 -10.97
CA THR A 176 3.23 6.33 -11.84
C THR A 176 4.09 7.60 -11.74
N TYR A 177 5.12 7.60 -10.89
CA TYR A 177 5.96 8.78 -10.69
C TYR A 177 6.84 9.06 -11.91
N PRO A 178 7.12 10.34 -12.20
CA PRO A 178 7.99 10.70 -13.30
C PRO A 178 9.45 10.44 -12.96
N VAL A 179 10.23 10.09 -13.97
CA VAL A 179 11.69 10.09 -13.95
C VAL A 179 12.21 11.06 -15.01
N SER A 180 13.31 11.75 -14.73
CA SER A 180 13.91 12.66 -15.71
C SER A 180 14.42 11.88 -16.91
N LYS A 181 13.82 12.13 -18.10
CA LYS A 181 14.23 11.52 -19.36
C LYS A 181 15.72 11.71 -19.61
N ALA A 182 16.20 12.95 -19.47
CA ALA A 182 17.61 13.27 -19.71
C ALA A 182 18.55 12.51 -18.76
N ASN A 183 18.12 12.29 -17.50
CA ASN A 183 18.88 11.55 -16.51
C ASN A 183 18.96 10.04 -16.87
N VAL A 184 17.81 9.43 -17.21
CA VAL A 184 17.75 8.02 -17.63
C VAL A 184 18.56 7.79 -18.90
N GLU A 185 18.45 8.65 -19.92
CA GLU A 185 19.20 8.53 -21.16
C GLU A 185 20.71 8.69 -20.95
N LYS A 186 21.12 9.55 -20.00
CA LYS A 186 22.54 9.79 -19.71
C LYS A 186 23.21 8.64 -18.98
N PHE A 187 22.53 8.06 -17.99
CA PHE A 187 23.15 7.11 -17.05
C PHE A 187 22.64 5.67 -17.20
N GLY A 188 21.61 5.42 -18.03
CA GLY A 188 21.02 4.10 -18.19
C GLY A 188 20.57 3.51 -16.85
N ALA A 189 20.96 2.27 -16.54
CA ALA A 189 20.61 1.61 -15.28
C ALA A 189 21.21 2.29 -14.03
N ASP A 190 22.24 3.09 -14.19
CA ASP A 190 22.93 3.77 -13.08
C ASP A 190 22.29 5.12 -12.70
N PHE A 191 21.15 5.49 -13.31
CA PHE A 191 20.51 6.78 -13.03
C PHE A 191 20.02 6.91 -11.58
N THR A 192 19.81 5.80 -10.88
CA THR A 192 19.35 5.75 -9.48
C THR A 192 20.48 5.84 -8.45
N LYS A 193 21.73 5.82 -8.88
CA LYS A 193 22.89 5.86 -7.96
C LYS A 193 23.06 7.24 -7.32
N PRO A 194 23.61 7.31 -6.09
CA PRO A 194 24.01 8.59 -5.49
C PRO A 194 24.87 9.42 -6.43
N GLY A 195 24.56 10.70 -6.55
CA GLY A 195 25.22 11.63 -7.47
C GLY A 195 24.69 11.63 -8.90
N ASN A 196 23.97 10.59 -9.32
CA ASN A 196 23.29 10.51 -10.61
C ASN A 196 21.80 10.80 -10.49
N LEU A 197 21.14 10.31 -9.43
CA LEU A 197 19.70 10.42 -9.29
C LEU A 197 19.23 11.86 -9.24
N VAL A 198 18.34 12.20 -10.15
CA VAL A 198 17.62 13.46 -10.24
C VAL A 198 16.17 13.21 -9.83
N SER A 199 15.72 13.90 -8.80
CA SER A 199 14.39 13.71 -8.18
C SER A 199 13.57 15.01 -8.23
N ASN A 200 12.24 14.89 -8.06
CA ASN A 200 11.33 16.04 -8.01
C ASN A 200 10.55 16.12 -6.68
N GLY A 201 10.86 15.26 -5.72
CA GLY A 201 10.24 15.23 -4.41
C GLY A 201 10.88 16.18 -3.39
N ALA A 202 10.45 16.03 -2.13
CA ALA A 202 10.89 16.87 -1.03
C ALA A 202 12.36 16.66 -0.63
N TYR A 203 12.95 15.54 -1.04
CA TYR A 203 14.32 15.15 -0.71
C TYR A 203 15.11 14.71 -1.95
N VAL A 204 16.45 14.72 -1.80
CA VAL A 204 17.43 14.31 -2.80
C VAL A 204 18.30 13.21 -2.21
N LEU A 205 18.59 12.17 -2.99
CA LEU A 205 19.49 11.09 -2.58
C LEU A 205 20.92 11.61 -2.42
N LYS A 206 21.48 11.40 -1.23
CA LYS A 206 22.85 11.80 -0.90
C LYS A 206 23.80 10.61 -0.83
N GLU A 207 23.37 9.57 -0.11
CA GLU A 207 24.16 8.35 0.13
C GLU A 207 23.26 7.12 0.05
N PHE A 208 23.81 6.02 -0.41
CA PHE A 208 23.25 4.69 -0.31
C PHE A 208 24.40 3.73 0.04
N VAL A 209 24.44 3.33 1.29
CA VAL A 209 25.43 2.40 1.83
C VAL A 209 24.70 1.10 2.18
N PRO A 210 24.83 0.05 1.35
CA PRO A 210 24.10 -1.21 1.55
C PRO A 210 24.27 -1.78 2.96
N ASN A 211 23.19 -2.25 3.55
CA ASN A 211 23.07 -2.79 4.91
C ASN A 211 23.43 -1.79 6.03
N ASP A 212 23.52 -0.51 5.74
CA ASP A 212 23.82 0.52 6.73
C ASP A 212 22.77 1.63 6.70
N HIS A 213 22.70 2.42 5.61
CA HIS A 213 21.68 3.47 5.49
C HIS A 213 21.50 3.99 4.07
N ILE A 214 20.32 4.58 3.84
CA ILE A 214 20.04 5.49 2.73
C ILE A 214 19.84 6.87 3.32
N LYS A 215 20.68 7.82 2.92
CA LYS A 215 20.59 9.22 3.36
C LYS A 215 19.99 10.06 2.27
N VAL A 216 18.89 10.72 2.59
CA VAL A 216 18.30 11.75 1.74
C VAL A 216 18.33 13.09 2.46
N VAL A 217 18.53 14.18 1.70
CA VAL A 217 18.61 15.54 2.23
C VAL A 217 17.53 16.40 1.60
N LYS A 218 17.06 17.40 2.33
CA LYS A 218 16.05 18.35 1.88
C LYS A 218 16.38 18.93 0.50
N ASN A 219 15.38 18.95 -0.37
CA ASN A 219 15.47 19.49 -1.73
C ASN A 219 15.03 20.97 -1.74
N ASP A 220 15.96 21.89 -1.87
CA ASP A 220 15.67 23.33 -1.95
C ASP A 220 14.92 23.73 -3.24
N LYS A 221 14.85 22.85 -4.23
CA LYS A 221 14.09 23.05 -5.48
C LYS A 221 12.65 22.52 -5.40
N PHE A 222 12.31 21.83 -4.33
CA PHE A 222 10.95 21.37 -4.12
C PHE A 222 9.99 22.55 -3.97
N TYR A 223 8.82 22.50 -4.61
CA TYR A 223 7.89 23.65 -4.65
C TYR A 223 7.46 24.12 -3.26
N ASP A 224 7.43 23.22 -2.28
CA ASP A 224 7.00 23.46 -0.90
C ASP A 224 8.14 23.32 0.13
N ALA A 225 9.39 23.53 -0.31
CA ALA A 225 10.59 23.36 0.53
C ALA A 225 10.53 24.13 1.85
N SER A 226 9.89 25.30 1.89
CA SER A 226 9.75 26.11 3.11
C SER A 226 8.98 25.41 4.24
N ASN A 227 8.08 24.48 3.90
CA ASN A 227 7.27 23.71 4.84
C ASN A 227 7.93 22.40 5.28
N VAL A 228 8.95 21.91 4.58
CA VAL A 228 9.75 20.75 4.98
C VAL A 228 10.63 21.12 6.19
N LYS A 229 10.43 20.43 7.32
CA LYS A 229 11.07 20.74 8.61
C LYS A 229 12.24 19.82 8.96
N ILE A 230 12.31 18.64 8.33
CA ILE A 230 13.42 17.70 8.48
C ILE A 230 14.46 18.00 7.40
N ASP A 231 15.71 18.21 7.79
CA ASP A 231 16.78 18.52 6.85
C ASP A 231 17.40 17.25 6.25
N VAL A 232 17.46 16.17 7.06
CA VAL A 232 18.05 14.88 6.68
C VAL A 232 17.14 13.75 7.13
N VAL A 233 16.89 12.78 6.25
CA VAL A 233 16.25 11.51 6.61
C VAL A 233 17.24 10.39 6.33
N ASN A 234 17.47 9.55 7.33
CA ASN A 234 18.20 8.30 7.20
C ASN A 234 17.19 7.15 7.26
N PHE A 235 17.11 6.36 6.19
CA PHE A 235 16.40 5.08 6.18
C PHE A 235 17.39 3.99 6.56
N ILE A 236 17.12 3.28 7.65
CA ILE A 236 18.06 2.37 8.29
C ILE A 236 17.49 0.95 8.21
N PRO A 237 18.03 0.09 7.33
CA PRO A 237 17.59 -1.30 7.22
C PRO A 237 17.92 -2.07 8.49
N THR A 238 16.96 -2.84 8.99
CA THR A 238 17.14 -3.72 10.14
C THR A 238 16.14 -4.86 10.05
N GLU A 239 16.56 -6.00 9.48
CA GLU A 239 15.65 -7.13 9.19
C GLU A 239 15.11 -7.80 10.46
N ASP A 240 15.94 -7.89 11.51
CA ASP A 240 15.51 -8.45 12.80
C ASP A 240 14.72 -7.41 13.60
N LYS A 241 13.42 -7.66 13.75
CA LYS A 241 12.46 -6.76 14.41
C LYS A 241 12.83 -6.47 15.87
N SER A 242 13.35 -7.46 16.58
CA SER A 242 13.79 -7.28 17.97
C SER A 242 15.04 -6.39 18.06
N THR A 243 15.90 -6.45 17.07
CA THR A 243 17.07 -5.56 16.95
C THR A 243 16.61 -4.14 16.61
N ALA A 244 15.66 -3.96 15.68
CA ALA A 244 15.08 -2.66 15.36
C ALA A 244 14.45 -2.00 16.60
N MET A 245 13.74 -2.77 17.43
CA MET A 245 13.20 -2.29 18.70
C MET A 245 14.29 -1.83 19.68
N LYS A 246 15.38 -2.60 19.82
CA LYS A 246 16.52 -2.18 20.67
C LYS A 246 17.18 -0.91 20.17
N ARG A 247 17.27 -0.71 18.86
CA ARG A 247 17.78 0.53 18.26
C ARG A 247 16.86 1.72 18.55
N PHE A 248 15.54 1.52 18.48
CA PHE A 248 14.57 2.53 18.90
C PHE A 248 14.72 2.88 20.39
N GLU A 249 14.82 1.88 21.27
CA GLU A 249 15.06 2.05 22.70
C GLU A 249 16.35 2.80 23.02
N ALA A 250 17.39 2.58 22.22
CA ALA A 250 18.67 3.28 22.34
C ALA A 250 18.63 4.72 21.78
N GLY A 251 17.54 5.13 21.14
CA GLY A 251 17.40 6.43 20.47
C GLY A 251 18.17 6.53 19.15
N GLU A 252 18.56 5.39 18.56
CA GLU A 252 19.17 5.35 17.23
C GLU A 252 18.14 5.50 16.12
N LEU A 253 16.89 5.05 16.36
CA LEU A 253 15.74 5.24 15.50
C LEU A 253 14.74 6.19 16.15
N ASP A 254 14.12 7.04 15.36
CA ASP A 254 13.02 7.91 15.75
C ASP A 254 11.65 7.28 15.47
N MET A 255 11.59 6.37 14.52
CA MET A 255 10.40 5.59 14.18
C MET A 255 10.79 4.26 13.51
N ASN A 256 9.91 3.26 13.63
CA ASN A 256 10.01 1.99 12.92
C ASN A 256 8.63 1.42 12.66
N ASP A 257 8.41 0.82 11.51
CA ASP A 257 7.13 0.31 11.01
C ASP A 257 7.00 -1.22 11.03
N ASP A 258 8.02 -1.93 11.44
CA ASP A 258 8.01 -3.38 11.50
C ASP A 258 8.38 -3.87 12.91
N LEU A 259 7.35 -4.27 13.68
CA LEU A 259 7.48 -4.61 15.09
C LEU A 259 7.33 -6.12 15.33
N PRO A 260 8.00 -6.68 16.37
CA PRO A 260 7.80 -8.05 16.78
C PRO A 260 6.39 -8.22 17.38
N THR A 261 5.49 -8.84 16.62
CA THR A 261 4.06 -8.95 16.96
C THR A 261 3.82 -9.72 18.25
N GLU A 262 4.65 -10.71 18.57
CA GLU A 262 4.60 -11.47 19.82
C GLU A 262 4.94 -10.64 21.07
N GLN A 263 5.57 -9.47 20.91
CA GLN A 263 5.96 -8.57 22.00
C GLN A 263 5.01 -7.36 22.14
N LEU A 264 3.98 -7.20 21.29
CA LEU A 264 3.16 -5.98 21.25
C LEU A 264 2.48 -5.65 22.59
N THR A 265 2.08 -6.67 23.37
CA THR A 265 1.49 -6.43 24.71
C THR A 265 2.49 -5.76 25.64
N ASP A 266 3.73 -6.24 25.65
CA ASP A 266 4.81 -5.67 26.46
C ASP A 266 5.23 -4.30 25.95
N LEU A 267 5.33 -4.15 24.62
CA LEU A 267 5.62 -2.87 23.98
C LEU A 267 4.56 -1.81 24.29
N LYS A 268 3.28 -2.18 24.30
CA LYS A 268 2.17 -1.28 24.67
C LYS A 268 2.31 -0.79 26.11
N GLY A 269 2.69 -1.68 27.03
CA GLY A 269 2.93 -1.31 28.42
C GLY A 269 4.15 -0.40 28.61
N LYS A 270 5.18 -0.58 27.78
CA LYS A 270 6.45 0.15 27.88
C LYS A 270 6.42 1.51 27.18
N PHE A 271 5.84 1.58 25.97
CA PHE A 271 5.93 2.76 25.10
C PHE A 271 4.64 3.59 25.04
N GLY A 272 3.51 3.05 25.50
CA GLY A 272 2.26 3.81 25.60
C GLY A 272 1.87 4.48 24.28
N SER A 273 1.89 5.81 24.24
CA SER A 273 1.50 6.63 23.09
C SER A 273 2.46 6.55 21.91
N GLU A 274 3.71 6.14 22.11
CA GLU A 274 4.68 5.96 21.03
C GLU A 274 4.35 4.74 20.15
N LEU A 275 3.68 3.71 20.71
CA LEU A 275 3.19 2.57 19.95
C LEU A 275 1.87 2.95 19.24
N LYS A 276 1.87 2.88 17.91
CA LYS A 276 0.75 3.17 17.05
C LYS A 276 0.23 1.87 16.43
N ILE A 277 -1.02 1.51 16.74
CA ILE A 277 -1.69 0.34 16.18
C ILE A 277 -3.03 0.82 15.64
N GLY A 278 -3.30 0.55 14.38
CA GLY A 278 -4.55 0.96 13.77
C GLY A 278 -4.92 0.08 12.56
N PRO A 279 -6.13 0.28 12.00
CA PRO A 279 -6.57 -0.48 10.84
C PRO A 279 -5.68 -0.21 9.63
N TYR A 280 -5.32 -1.30 8.93
CA TYR A 280 -4.63 -1.27 7.65
C TYR A 280 -5.58 -1.74 6.55
N LEU A 281 -5.53 -1.12 5.39
CA LEU A 281 -6.45 -1.44 4.31
C LEU A 281 -6.07 -2.77 3.65
N GLY A 282 -6.36 -3.86 4.35
CA GLY A 282 -6.02 -5.20 3.93
C GLY A 282 -6.85 -6.26 4.66
N THR A 283 -7.09 -7.40 3.99
CA THR A 283 -7.88 -8.50 4.51
C THR A 283 -7.15 -9.83 4.33
N TYR A 284 -7.04 -10.55 5.42
CA TYR A 284 -6.65 -11.95 5.49
C TYR A 284 -7.91 -12.79 5.29
N TYR A 285 -7.95 -13.60 4.26
CA TYR A 285 -9.15 -14.35 3.89
C TYR A 285 -8.79 -15.74 3.38
N TYR A 286 -9.80 -16.60 3.32
CA TYR A 286 -9.74 -17.87 2.62
C TYR A 286 -10.64 -17.83 1.39
N VAL A 287 -10.36 -18.70 0.43
CA VAL A 287 -11.19 -18.90 -0.77
C VAL A 287 -11.59 -20.35 -0.89
N PHE A 288 -12.86 -20.60 -1.20
CA PHE A 288 -13.34 -21.90 -1.66
C PHE A 288 -13.21 -21.99 -3.18
N LYS A 289 -12.85 -23.15 -3.71
CA LYS A 289 -12.96 -23.45 -5.15
C LYS A 289 -14.43 -23.65 -5.50
N ILE A 290 -15.18 -22.58 -5.73
CA ILE A 290 -16.65 -22.58 -5.82
C ILE A 290 -17.20 -23.56 -6.88
N PRO A 291 -16.63 -23.71 -8.11
CA PRO A 291 -17.13 -24.68 -9.07
C PRO A 291 -16.95 -26.15 -8.65
N LYS A 292 -16.05 -26.42 -7.69
CA LYS A 292 -15.79 -27.77 -7.19
C LYS A 292 -16.78 -28.14 -6.11
N LYS A 293 -17.48 -29.29 -6.28
CA LYS A 293 -18.37 -29.82 -5.22
C LYS A 293 -17.57 -30.30 -4.01
N PRO A 294 -18.09 -30.04 -2.79
CA PRO A 294 -19.42 -29.50 -2.46
C PRO A 294 -19.41 -27.97 -2.27
N TRP A 295 -18.32 -27.25 -2.67
CA TRP A 295 -18.12 -25.83 -2.40
C TRP A 295 -19.04 -24.90 -3.22
N ASP A 296 -19.77 -25.46 -4.23
CA ASP A 296 -20.84 -24.75 -4.93
C ASP A 296 -22.08 -24.47 -4.04
N ASN A 297 -22.20 -25.18 -2.90
CA ASN A 297 -23.26 -24.95 -1.93
C ASN A 297 -22.98 -23.78 -1.01
N VAL A 298 -23.66 -22.65 -1.23
CA VAL A 298 -23.50 -21.43 -0.44
C VAL A 298 -23.84 -21.62 1.04
N LYS A 299 -24.86 -22.43 1.38
CA LYS A 299 -25.21 -22.72 2.79
C LYS A 299 -24.07 -23.42 3.52
N LEU A 300 -23.37 -24.33 2.84
CA LEU A 300 -22.20 -25.03 3.41
C LEU A 300 -21.06 -24.04 3.67
N ARG A 301 -20.78 -23.15 2.72
CA ARG A 301 -19.74 -22.12 2.91
C ARG A 301 -20.05 -21.22 4.10
N HIS A 302 -21.32 -20.79 4.26
CA HIS A 302 -21.74 -20.02 5.43
C HIS A 302 -21.64 -20.80 6.73
N ALA A 303 -22.04 -22.09 6.75
CA ALA A 303 -21.91 -22.92 7.94
C ALA A 303 -20.45 -23.02 8.38
N ILE A 304 -19.52 -23.25 7.45
CA ILE A 304 -18.08 -23.27 7.76
C ILE A 304 -17.63 -21.90 8.29
N SER A 305 -18.07 -20.81 7.67
CA SER A 305 -17.72 -19.45 8.12
C SER A 305 -18.21 -19.14 9.53
N MET A 306 -19.41 -19.58 9.89
CA MET A 306 -20.00 -19.40 11.22
C MET A 306 -19.25 -20.16 12.32
N LEU A 307 -18.70 -21.33 12.00
CA LEU A 307 -17.92 -22.15 12.95
C LEU A 307 -16.54 -21.58 13.27
N ILE A 308 -16.01 -20.68 12.43
CA ILE A 308 -14.70 -20.08 12.67
C ILE A 308 -14.84 -18.94 13.67
N ASP A 309 -14.29 -19.16 14.87
CA ASP A 309 -14.18 -18.14 15.92
C ASP A 309 -13.03 -17.17 15.60
N ARG A 310 -13.41 -16.04 15.01
CA ARG A 310 -12.47 -14.99 14.57
C ARG A 310 -11.82 -14.25 15.73
N ASP A 311 -12.55 -14.09 16.85
CA ASP A 311 -12.01 -13.47 18.07
C ASP A 311 -10.92 -14.34 18.67
N ASN A 312 -11.13 -15.66 18.71
CA ASN A 312 -10.11 -16.62 19.13
C ASN A 312 -8.88 -16.58 18.21
N LEU A 313 -9.08 -16.52 16.87
CA LEU A 313 -7.97 -16.37 15.94
C LEU A 313 -7.20 -15.07 16.21
N ALA A 314 -7.88 -13.94 16.35
CA ALA A 314 -7.25 -12.65 16.61
C ALA A 314 -6.46 -12.67 17.93
N GLU A 315 -7.07 -13.18 19.01
CA GLU A 315 -6.45 -13.17 20.34
C GLU A 315 -5.33 -14.21 20.47
N LYS A 316 -5.59 -15.47 20.12
CA LYS A 316 -4.67 -16.59 20.43
C LYS A 316 -3.64 -16.86 19.37
N VAL A 317 -3.97 -16.62 18.09
CA VAL A 317 -3.03 -16.88 16.98
C VAL A 317 -2.28 -15.61 16.59
N TRP A 318 -2.98 -14.48 16.55
CA TRP A 318 -2.43 -13.21 16.07
C TRP A 318 -2.13 -12.19 17.18
N ALA A 319 -2.23 -12.59 18.47
CA ALA A 319 -1.91 -11.75 19.63
C ALA A 319 -2.57 -10.34 19.59
N ASN A 320 -3.79 -10.25 19.07
CA ASN A 320 -4.55 -9.02 18.83
C ASN A 320 -3.87 -8.04 17.85
N THR A 321 -3.04 -8.56 16.95
CA THR A 321 -2.42 -7.77 15.88
C THR A 321 -3.26 -7.74 14.59
N MET A 322 -4.42 -8.37 14.60
CA MET A 322 -5.39 -8.35 13.51
C MET A 322 -6.80 -8.24 14.11
N ILE A 323 -7.75 -7.76 13.31
CA ILE A 323 -9.11 -7.46 13.72
C ILE A 323 -10.07 -8.48 13.08
N PRO A 324 -11.04 -9.08 13.81
CA PRO A 324 -12.05 -9.97 13.23
C PRO A 324 -12.78 -9.34 12.04
N ALA A 325 -12.90 -10.08 10.92
CA ALA A 325 -13.47 -9.60 9.68
C ALA A 325 -14.71 -10.40 9.25
N TYR A 326 -15.80 -9.67 8.95
CA TYR A 326 -17.05 -10.22 8.42
C TYR A 326 -17.46 -9.57 7.09
N SER A 327 -16.63 -8.69 6.54
CA SER A 327 -16.72 -8.13 5.19
C SER A 327 -15.36 -8.24 4.50
N PHE A 328 -15.32 -8.04 3.19
CA PHE A 328 -14.07 -8.13 2.44
C PHE A 328 -13.34 -6.78 2.39
N VAL A 329 -14.09 -5.70 2.17
CA VAL A 329 -13.52 -4.35 2.23
C VAL A 329 -13.33 -3.96 3.71
N PRO A 330 -12.09 -3.67 4.15
CA PRO A 330 -11.85 -3.21 5.52
C PRO A 330 -12.52 -1.86 5.80
N PRO A 331 -12.83 -1.55 7.07
CA PRO A 331 -13.31 -0.23 7.43
C PRO A 331 -12.25 0.86 7.17
N GLY A 332 -12.70 2.12 6.97
CA GLY A 332 -11.81 3.28 6.81
C GLY A 332 -11.78 3.89 5.41
N VAL A 333 -12.52 3.34 4.45
CA VAL A 333 -12.74 3.99 3.16
C VAL A 333 -13.87 5.02 3.29
N SER A 334 -13.57 6.29 3.05
CA SER A 334 -14.51 7.39 3.20
C SER A 334 -15.71 7.27 2.25
N GLY A 335 -16.92 7.44 2.78
CA GLY A 335 -18.15 7.38 2.00
C GLY A 335 -18.61 5.96 1.61
N TYR A 336 -17.87 4.92 2.01
CA TYR A 336 -18.23 3.53 1.76
C TYR A 336 -18.92 2.90 2.98
N GLU A 337 -20.04 2.23 2.75
CA GLU A 337 -20.76 1.44 3.75
C GLU A 337 -20.41 -0.04 3.56
N THR A 338 -19.61 -0.56 4.46
CA THR A 338 -19.19 -1.97 4.48
C THR A 338 -20.38 -2.90 4.71
N ARG A 339 -20.48 -4.00 3.96
CA ARG A 339 -21.53 -5.02 4.09
C ARG A 339 -20.99 -6.28 4.72
N THR A 340 -21.41 -6.52 5.94
CA THR A 340 -21.08 -7.72 6.70
C THR A 340 -22.07 -8.85 6.45
N THR A 341 -21.66 -10.08 6.74
CA THR A 341 -22.57 -11.22 6.79
C THR A 341 -23.63 -11.03 7.89
N ASP A 342 -24.80 -11.62 7.72
CA ASP A 342 -25.96 -11.49 8.63
C ASP A 342 -25.71 -12.07 10.05
N TYR A 343 -24.70 -12.92 10.19
CA TYR A 343 -24.28 -13.49 11.47
C TYR A 343 -23.11 -12.74 12.14
N ALA A 344 -22.67 -11.61 11.60
CA ALA A 344 -21.54 -10.86 12.15
C ALA A 344 -21.76 -10.46 13.62
N GLU A 345 -22.96 -10.00 13.95
CA GLU A 345 -23.34 -9.56 15.30
C GLU A 345 -23.80 -10.70 16.25
N MET A 346 -23.85 -11.94 15.75
CA MET A 346 -24.22 -13.09 16.58
C MET A 346 -23.07 -13.47 17.52
N THR A 347 -23.40 -14.04 18.69
CA THR A 347 -22.37 -14.65 19.53
C THR A 347 -21.80 -15.89 18.85
N GLN A 348 -20.58 -16.33 19.22
CA GLN A 348 -19.99 -17.54 18.64
C GLN A 348 -20.87 -18.76 18.88
N LEU A 349 -21.49 -18.88 20.06
CA LEU A 349 -22.40 -19.98 20.36
C LEU A 349 -23.64 -20.01 19.44
N ASP A 350 -24.25 -18.84 19.20
CA ASP A 350 -25.40 -18.73 18.29
C ASP A 350 -25.00 -19.07 16.84
N ARG A 351 -23.80 -18.69 16.41
CA ARG A 351 -23.23 -19.05 15.11
C ARG A 351 -23.05 -20.57 14.97
N GLU A 352 -22.48 -21.20 16.01
CA GLU A 352 -22.28 -22.65 16.05
C GLU A 352 -23.61 -23.41 15.99
N ASP A 353 -24.63 -22.97 16.75
CA ASP A 353 -25.97 -23.57 16.72
C ASP A 353 -26.64 -23.42 15.34
N ALA A 354 -26.48 -22.27 14.69
CA ALA A 354 -26.99 -22.03 13.35
C ALA A 354 -26.28 -22.91 12.30
N ALA A 355 -24.94 -22.96 12.38
CA ALA A 355 -24.12 -23.79 11.50
C ALA A 355 -24.44 -25.27 11.62
N LYS A 356 -24.60 -25.76 12.86
CA LYS A 356 -24.94 -27.15 13.15
C LYS A 356 -26.24 -27.57 12.45
N LYS A 357 -27.29 -26.74 12.49
CA LYS A 357 -28.54 -27.00 11.79
C LYS A 357 -28.34 -27.21 10.29
N VAL A 358 -27.52 -26.37 9.67
CA VAL A 358 -27.21 -26.49 8.24
C VAL A 358 -26.42 -27.77 7.95
N LEU A 359 -25.44 -28.12 8.79
CA LEU A 359 -24.67 -29.36 8.63
C LEU A 359 -25.53 -30.59 8.79
N ASP A 360 -26.45 -30.61 9.77
CA ASP A 360 -27.41 -31.70 9.99
C ASP A 360 -28.33 -31.86 8.76
N GLU A 361 -28.82 -30.76 8.15
CA GLU A 361 -29.59 -30.79 6.90
C GLU A 361 -28.80 -31.39 5.72
N LEU A 362 -27.48 -31.16 5.70
CA LEU A 362 -26.59 -31.68 4.66
C LEU A 362 -26.08 -33.11 4.97
N GLY A 363 -26.45 -33.67 6.13
CA GLY A 363 -26.04 -34.99 6.57
C GLY A 363 -24.56 -35.09 6.93
N ILE A 364 -23.98 -33.99 7.42
CA ILE A 364 -22.60 -33.91 7.88
C ILE A 364 -22.60 -33.97 9.42
N SER A 365 -21.83 -34.89 9.98
CA SER A 365 -21.70 -35.09 11.43
C SER A 365 -20.34 -35.72 11.77
N PRO A 366 -19.95 -35.79 13.06
CA PRO A 366 -18.71 -36.47 13.44
C PRO A 366 -18.67 -37.96 13.00
N GLU A 367 -19.82 -38.63 12.89
CA GLU A 367 -19.91 -40.01 12.40
C GLU A 367 -19.85 -40.11 10.87
N LYS A 368 -20.18 -39.01 10.19
CA LYS A 368 -20.14 -38.90 8.73
C LYS A 368 -19.46 -37.59 8.31
N PRO A 369 -18.14 -37.49 8.51
CA PRO A 369 -17.46 -36.24 8.33
C PRO A 369 -17.33 -35.82 6.86
N LEU A 370 -17.41 -34.49 6.64
CA LEU A 370 -16.97 -33.87 5.40
C LEU A 370 -15.44 -33.74 5.41
N LYS A 371 -14.78 -34.22 4.38
CA LYS A 371 -13.33 -34.01 4.19
C LYS A 371 -13.09 -32.69 3.46
N MET A 372 -12.11 -31.93 3.95
CA MET A 372 -11.73 -30.63 3.40
C MET A 372 -10.21 -30.48 3.45
N GLU A 373 -9.61 -29.98 2.38
CA GLU A 373 -8.19 -29.57 2.37
C GLU A 373 -8.09 -28.06 2.59
N ILE A 374 -7.23 -27.62 3.51
CA ILE A 374 -6.81 -26.21 3.63
C ILE A 374 -5.37 -26.07 3.17
N ARG A 375 -5.16 -25.26 2.13
CA ARG A 375 -3.85 -24.89 1.61
C ARG A 375 -3.39 -23.53 2.12
N PHE A 376 -2.10 -23.41 2.41
CA PHE A 376 -1.48 -22.14 2.80
C PHE A 376 -0.01 -22.08 2.38
N ASN A 377 0.48 -20.86 2.17
CA ASN A 377 1.91 -20.64 1.95
C ASN A 377 2.68 -20.65 3.26
N THR A 378 3.97 -21.01 3.19
CA THR A 378 4.83 -21.18 4.36
C THR A 378 4.91 -19.89 5.19
N SER A 379 4.39 -19.96 6.40
CA SER A 379 4.43 -18.95 7.46
C SER A 379 3.94 -19.63 8.74
N GLU A 380 4.57 -19.31 9.86
CA GLU A 380 4.15 -19.82 11.18
C GLU A 380 2.72 -19.40 11.50
N ASN A 381 2.38 -18.12 11.27
CA ASN A 381 1.03 -17.61 11.53
C ASN A 381 -0.03 -18.25 10.61
N HIS A 382 0.29 -18.52 9.35
CA HIS A 382 -0.67 -19.21 8.44
C HIS A 382 -0.91 -20.64 8.88
N LYS A 383 0.14 -21.35 9.30
CA LYS A 383 0.04 -22.69 9.86
C LYS A 383 -0.81 -22.70 11.13
N ASN A 384 -0.51 -21.81 12.08
CA ASN A 384 -1.24 -21.73 13.34
C ASN A 384 -2.70 -21.36 13.14
N THR A 385 -3.02 -20.46 12.19
CA THR A 385 -4.39 -20.15 11.79
C THR A 385 -5.12 -21.39 11.23
N ALA A 386 -4.47 -22.12 10.33
CA ALA A 386 -5.06 -23.31 9.73
C ALA A 386 -5.28 -24.44 10.76
N VAL A 387 -4.34 -24.62 11.71
CA VAL A 387 -4.47 -25.58 12.82
C VAL A 387 -5.62 -25.16 13.75
N ALA A 388 -5.72 -23.88 14.12
CA ALA A 388 -6.82 -23.41 14.96
C ALA A 388 -8.20 -23.64 14.30
N ILE A 389 -8.33 -23.35 12.99
CA ILE A 389 -9.55 -23.62 12.23
C ILE A 389 -9.84 -25.12 12.17
N GLN A 390 -8.84 -25.97 11.96
CA GLN A 390 -8.98 -27.42 11.99
C GLN A 390 -9.58 -27.90 13.33
N GLU A 391 -9.06 -27.42 14.45
CA GLU A 391 -9.55 -27.79 15.78
C GLU A 391 -10.97 -27.25 16.07
N GLN A 392 -11.28 -26.03 15.61
CA GLN A 392 -12.63 -25.44 15.77
C GLN A 392 -13.71 -26.21 14.98
N LEU A 393 -13.39 -26.70 13.79
CA LEU A 393 -14.36 -27.34 12.91
C LEU A 393 -14.53 -28.86 13.15
N LYS A 394 -13.52 -29.51 13.73
CA LYS A 394 -13.50 -30.94 13.99
C LYS A 394 -14.70 -31.47 14.80
N PRO A 395 -15.15 -30.80 15.90
CA PRO A 395 -16.31 -31.23 16.65
C PRO A 395 -17.63 -31.29 15.87
N PHE A 396 -17.70 -30.56 14.75
CA PHE A 396 -18.87 -30.42 13.90
C PHE A 396 -18.85 -31.38 12.69
N GLY A 397 -17.90 -32.32 12.65
CA GLY A 397 -17.82 -33.32 11.58
C GLY A 397 -17.14 -32.76 10.31
N ILE A 398 -16.24 -31.82 10.42
CA ILE A 398 -15.39 -31.36 9.30
C ILE A 398 -13.97 -31.85 9.55
N ASP A 399 -13.53 -32.83 8.72
CA ASP A 399 -12.20 -33.44 8.80
C ASP A 399 -11.25 -32.75 7.84
N ILE A 400 -10.33 -31.92 8.41
CA ILE A 400 -9.45 -31.05 7.64
C ILE A 400 -8.06 -31.65 7.51
N SER A 401 -7.55 -31.71 6.27
CA SER A 401 -6.14 -31.93 5.96
C SER A 401 -5.45 -30.62 5.64
N LEU A 402 -4.20 -30.45 6.12
CA LEU A 402 -3.41 -29.23 5.95
C LEU A 402 -2.32 -29.43 4.92
N VAL A 403 -2.23 -28.55 3.93
CA VAL A 403 -1.21 -28.58 2.87
C VAL A 403 -0.42 -27.28 2.86
N ASN A 404 0.87 -27.39 3.17
CA ASN A 404 1.82 -26.27 3.10
C ASN A 404 2.62 -26.33 1.80
N SER A 405 2.87 -25.18 1.19
CA SER A 405 3.83 -25.01 0.10
C SER A 405 4.54 -23.66 0.23
N ASP A 406 5.66 -23.46 -0.46
CA ASP A 406 6.28 -22.16 -0.55
C ASP A 406 5.37 -21.13 -1.25
N GLY A 407 5.66 -19.84 -1.07
CA GLY A 407 4.81 -18.76 -1.58
C GLY A 407 4.61 -18.81 -3.10
N LYS A 408 5.68 -19.03 -3.86
CA LYS A 408 5.62 -19.08 -5.32
C LYS A 408 4.74 -20.25 -5.82
N THR A 409 4.91 -21.42 -5.23
CA THR A 409 4.09 -22.62 -5.56
C THR A 409 2.62 -22.40 -5.17
N HIS A 410 2.37 -21.80 -4.01
CA HIS A 410 1.02 -21.54 -3.52
C HIS A 410 0.27 -20.56 -4.42
N TYR A 411 0.83 -19.36 -4.63
CA TYR A 411 0.18 -18.34 -5.45
C TYR A 411 0.14 -18.72 -6.93
N GLY A 412 1.18 -19.36 -7.46
CA GLY A 412 1.16 -19.89 -8.82
C GLY A 412 0.03 -20.90 -9.06
N LEU A 413 -0.34 -21.74 -8.06
CA LEU A 413 -1.51 -22.61 -8.14
C LEU A 413 -2.81 -21.80 -8.21
N LEU A 414 -2.96 -20.74 -7.38
CA LEU A 414 -4.17 -19.91 -7.34
C LEU A 414 -4.36 -19.11 -8.63
N GLU A 415 -3.30 -18.49 -9.12
CA GLU A 415 -3.27 -17.69 -10.37
C GLU A 415 -3.57 -18.53 -11.61
N GLN A 416 -3.13 -19.79 -11.61
CA GLN A 416 -3.43 -20.75 -12.68
C GLN A 416 -4.79 -21.43 -12.51
N HIS A 417 -5.61 -21.01 -11.54
CA HIS A 417 -6.89 -21.61 -11.21
C HIS A 417 -6.82 -23.14 -11.00
N GLY A 418 -5.72 -23.59 -10.36
CA GLY A 418 -5.49 -25.00 -10.07
C GLY A 418 -6.54 -25.61 -9.13
N ASP A 419 -6.44 -26.92 -8.89
CA ASP A 419 -7.39 -27.64 -8.03
C ASP A 419 -7.04 -27.51 -6.54
N PHE A 420 -8.02 -27.14 -5.72
CA PHE A 420 -7.96 -27.09 -4.26
C PHE A 420 -9.39 -27.14 -3.68
N ASP A 421 -9.53 -27.33 -2.39
CA ASP A 421 -10.82 -27.18 -1.69
C ASP A 421 -10.94 -25.78 -1.11
N VAL A 422 -10.02 -25.43 -0.20
CA VAL A 422 -9.91 -24.13 0.46
C VAL A 422 -8.45 -23.70 0.43
N ALA A 423 -8.20 -22.44 0.10
CA ALA A 423 -6.87 -21.87 0.10
C ALA A 423 -6.80 -20.57 0.88
N ARG A 424 -5.69 -20.35 1.58
CA ARG A 424 -5.38 -19.08 2.21
C ARG A 424 -5.05 -18.05 1.14
N ALA A 425 -5.53 -16.81 1.31
CA ALA A 425 -5.11 -15.66 0.56
C ALA A 425 -5.04 -14.41 1.47
N GLY A 426 -4.53 -13.33 0.95
CA GLY A 426 -4.52 -12.03 1.59
C GLY A 426 -4.46 -10.94 0.52
N TRP A 427 -5.09 -9.82 0.79
CA TRP A 427 -5.06 -8.66 -0.09
C TRP A 427 -4.81 -7.39 0.72
N ILE A 428 -3.85 -6.63 0.30
CA ILE A 428 -3.55 -5.29 0.80
C ILE A 428 -3.80 -4.34 -0.36
N ALA A 429 -4.55 -3.28 -0.12
CA ALA A 429 -4.96 -2.37 -1.17
C ALA A 429 -3.77 -1.57 -1.76
N ASP A 430 -3.67 -1.55 -3.08
CA ASP A 430 -2.70 -0.72 -3.81
C ASP A 430 -3.10 0.76 -3.79
N TYR A 431 -4.40 1.03 -3.67
CA TYR A 431 -5.00 2.37 -3.58
C TYR A 431 -6.28 2.33 -2.74
N LYS A 432 -6.64 3.48 -2.15
CA LYS A 432 -7.74 3.58 -1.18
C LYS A 432 -9.10 3.64 -1.85
N ASP A 433 -9.55 2.50 -2.40
CA ASP A 433 -10.87 2.38 -3.03
C ASP A 433 -11.46 0.96 -2.82
N PRO A 434 -12.79 0.81 -2.56
CA PRO A 434 -13.41 -0.50 -2.37
C PRO A 434 -13.30 -1.41 -3.59
N ALA A 435 -13.26 -0.85 -4.80
CA ALA A 435 -13.10 -1.64 -6.03
C ALA A 435 -11.81 -2.47 -6.03
N ASN A 436 -10.75 -2.02 -5.33
CA ASN A 436 -9.49 -2.76 -5.20
C ASN A 436 -9.67 -4.15 -4.56
N PHE A 437 -10.66 -4.30 -3.70
CA PHE A 437 -11.05 -5.58 -3.09
C PHE A 437 -12.10 -6.31 -3.94
N LEU A 438 -13.15 -5.59 -4.35
CA LEU A 438 -14.31 -6.19 -4.99
C LEU A 438 -14.00 -6.71 -6.40
N ASP A 439 -13.01 -6.15 -7.08
CA ASP A 439 -12.54 -6.66 -8.37
C ASP A 439 -12.06 -8.11 -8.29
N LEU A 440 -11.63 -8.59 -7.11
CA LEU A 440 -11.22 -9.98 -6.89
C LEU A 440 -12.38 -10.99 -6.95
N CYS A 441 -13.63 -10.53 -6.93
CA CYS A 441 -14.80 -11.38 -7.08
C CYS A 441 -15.47 -11.26 -8.47
N LYS A 442 -14.96 -10.40 -9.37
CA LYS A 442 -15.52 -10.25 -10.72
C LYS A 442 -15.30 -11.50 -11.56
N THR A 443 -16.31 -11.84 -12.33
CA THR A 443 -16.22 -12.97 -13.26
C THR A 443 -15.03 -12.81 -14.22
N GLY A 444 -14.12 -13.78 -14.21
CA GLY A 444 -12.97 -13.83 -15.11
C GLY A 444 -11.81 -12.89 -14.71
N ALA A 445 -11.87 -12.22 -13.56
CA ALA A 445 -10.70 -11.48 -13.06
C ALA A 445 -9.56 -12.44 -12.68
N GLY A 446 -8.31 -12.10 -13.00
CA GLY A 446 -7.15 -12.98 -12.76
C GLY A 446 -6.96 -13.36 -11.29
N ASN A 447 -7.27 -12.43 -10.37
CA ASN A 447 -7.18 -12.66 -8.92
C ASN A 447 -8.49 -13.23 -8.31
N ASN A 448 -9.48 -13.59 -9.13
CA ASN A 448 -10.68 -14.28 -8.66
C ASN A 448 -10.38 -15.78 -8.45
N TYR A 449 -9.61 -16.10 -7.43
CA TYR A 449 -9.15 -17.45 -7.14
C TYR A 449 -10.29 -18.43 -6.83
N SER A 450 -11.43 -17.92 -6.34
CA SER A 450 -12.63 -18.72 -6.07
C SER A 450 -13.39 -19.17 -7.33
N GLU A 451 -13.10 -18.54 -8.48
CA GLU A 451 -13.87 -18.68 -9.73
C GLU A 451 -15.37 -18.36 -9.54
N TYR A 452 -15.67 -17.45 -8.60
CA TYR A 452 -17.02 -16.93 -8.42
C TYR A 452 -17.51 -16.23 -9.69
N SER A 453 -18.80 -16.40 -10.01
CA SER A 453 -19.43 -15.75 -11.15
C SER A 453 -20.89 -15.42 -10.82
N ASN A 454 -21.25 -14.15 -10.91
CA ASN A 454 -22.60 -13.68 -10.66
C ASN A 454 -22.90 -12.43 -11.49
N LYS A 455 -23.91 -12.50 -12.37
CA LYS A 455 -24.25 -11.40 -13.30
C LYS A 455 -24.74 -10.13 -12.61
N ASP A 456 -25.43 -10.26 -11.47
CA ASP A 456 -25.92 -9.08 -10.73
C ASP A 456 -24.76 -8.36 -10.06
N TYR A 457 -23.79 -9.13 -9.51
CA TYR A 457 -22.54 -8.60 -8.97
C TYR A 457 -21.75 -7.87 -10.05
N ASP A 458 -21.49 -8.52 -11.18
CA ASP A 458 -20.75 -7.93 -12.29
C ASP A 458 -21.44 -6.68 -12.84
N GLY A 459 -22.79 -6.69 -12.86
CA GLY A 459 -23.61 -5.56 -13.28
C GLY A 459 -23.44 -4.33 -12.37
N LEU A 460 -23.42 -4.54 -11.03
CA LEU A 460 -23.16 -3.48 -10.06
C LEU A 460 -21.72 -2.96 -10.15
N MET A 461 -20.73 -3.85 -10.30
CA MET A 461 -19.33 -3.46 -10.50
C MET A 461 -19.14 -2.63 -11.77
N ALA A 462 -19.80 -3.03 -12.87
CA ALA A 462 -19.79 -2.27 -14.13
C ALA A 462 -20.49 -0.91 -13.99
N LYS A 463 -21.63 -0.86 -13.27
CA LYS A 463 -22.35 0.39 -12.98
C LYS A 463 -21.49 1.33 -12.15
N ALA A 464 -20.85 0.83 -11.08
CA ALA A 464 -19.95 1.61 -10.25
C ALA A 464 -18.74 2.14 -11.04
N ALA A 465 -18.17 1.34 -11.95
CA ALA A 465 -17.06 1.77 -12.80
C ALA A 465 -17.47 2.88 -13.78
N ALA A 466 -18.74 2.92 -14.21
CA ALA A 466 -19.24 3.92 -15.13
C ALA A 466 -19.82 5.18 -14.42
N ALA A 467 -19.96 5.16 -13.09
CA ALA A 467 -20.59 6.22 -12.33
C ALA A 467 -19.71 7.48 -12.28
N THR A 468 -20.31 8.65 -12.46
CA THR A 468 -19.67 9.96 -12.29
C THR A 468 -19.99 10.59 -10.92
N ASP A 469 -21.10 10.18 -10.28
CA ASP A 469 -21.44 10.56 -8.92
C ASP A 469 -20.81 9.58 -7.91
N GLN A 470 -19.96 10.10 -7.02
CA GLN A 470 -19.22 9.28 -6.06
C GLN A 470 -20.13 8.62 -5.02
N THR A 471 -21.23 9.26 -4.60
CA THR A 471 -22.17 8.70 -3.63
C THR A 471 -22.90 7.50 -4.21
N GLU A 472 -23.40 7.65 -5.46
CA GLU A 472 -24.06 6.55 -6.19
C GLU A 472 -23.07 5.40 -6.42
N ARG A 473 -21.84 5.73 -6.82
CA ARG A 473 -20.78 4.74 -6.99
C ARG A 473 -20.49 3.92 -5.72
N MET A 474 -20.28 4.60 -4.58
CA MET A 474 -20.02 3.93 -3.30
C MET A 474 -21.19 3.05 -2.88
N LYS A 475 -22.42 3.46 -3.17
CA LYS A 475 -23.62 2.65 -2.94
C LYS A 475 -23.61 1.39 -3.82
N ASP A 476 -23.32 1.50 -5.11
CA ASP A 476 -23.27 0.35 -6.03
C ASP A 476 -22.20 -0.66 -5.61
N LEU A 477 -21.02 -0.18 -5.16
CA LEU A 477 -19.96 -1.05 -4.62
C LEU A 477 -20.40 -1.73 -3.31
N SER A 478 -21.08 -1.01 -2.42
CA SER A 478 -21.62 -1.57 -1.19
C SER A 478 -22.69 -2.65 -1.48
N ASP A 479 -23.59 -2.40 -2.45
CA ASP A 479 -24.57 -3.38 -2.89
C ASP A 479 -23.91 -4.60 -3.58
N ALA A 480 -22.80 -4.41 -4.29
CA ALA A 480 -22.00 -5.50 -4.84
C ALA A 480 -21.39 -6.36 -3.71
N GLU A 481 -20.81 -5.75 -2.68
CA GLU A 481 -20.29 -6.49 -1.53
C GLU A 481 -21.38 -7.28 -0.82
N ALA A 482 -22.58 -6.73 -0.67
CA ALA A 482 -23.73 -7.43 -0.11
C ALA A 482 -24.09 -8.71 -0.90
N ILE A 483 -23.97 -8.68 -2.23
CA ILE A 483 -24.19 -9.85 -3.07
C ILE A 483 -23.00 -10.81 -3.03
N GLY A 484 -21.82 -10.34 -3.39
CA GLY A 484 -20.66 -11.20 -3.62
C GLY A 484 -20.07 -11.77 -2.34
N VAL A 485 -20.00 -10.96 -1.28
CA VAL A 485 -19.35 -11.34 -0.02
C VAL A 485 -20.38 -11.76 1.02
N ALA A 486 -21.31 -10.86 1.39
CA ALA A 486 -22.22 -11.12 2.51
C ALA A 486 -23.20 -12.26 2.21
N ARG A 487 -23.75 -12.34 0.98
CA ARG A 487 -24.72 -13.37 0.57
C ARG A 487 -24.06 -14.64 0.00
N ASP A 488 -23.10 -14.47 -0.91
CA ASP A 488 -22.59 -15.59 -1.72
C ASP A 488 -21.22 -16.11 -1.26
N LEU A 489 -20.50 -15.40 -0.36
CA LEU A 489 -19.14 -15.74 0.09
C LEU A 489 -18.20 -16.09 -1.08
N CYS A 490 -18.02 -15.16 -2.02
CA CYS A 490 -16.99 -15.29 -3.07
C CYS A 490 -15.59 -15.42 -2.45
N VAL A 491 -15.39 -14.81 -1.30
CA VAL A 491 -14.25 -14.98 -0.40
C VAL A 491 -14.76 -15.21 1.02
N LEU A 492 -13.96 -15.78 1.88
CA LEU A 492 -14.24 -16.01 3.30
C LEU A 492 -13.34 -15.07 4.12
N PRO A 493 -13.77 -13.84 4.46
CA PRO A 493 -13.00 -12.93 5.29
C PRO A 493 -12.79 -13.50 6.68
N LEU A 494 -11.57 -13.44 7.20
CA LEU A 494 -11.23 -13.91 8.53
C LEU A 494 -10.78 -12.78 9.44
N LEU A 495 -9.82 -11.99 8.99
CA LEU A 495 -9.22 -10.92 9.79
C LEU A 495 -8.87 -9.73 8.89
N TYR A 496 -8.97 -8.51 9.41
CA TYR A 496 -8.36 -7.34 8.80
C TYR A 496 -6.95 -7.17 9.33
N TYR A 497 -6.04 -6.77 8.45
CA TYR A 497 -4.69 -6.35 8.83
C TYR A 497 -4.75 -5.08 9.67
N SER A 498 -3.78 -4.91 10.54
CA SER A 498 -3.49 -3.65 11.21
C SER A 498 -2.03 -3.28 11.00
N TYR A 499 -1.75 -1.98 10.97
CA TYR A 499 -0.38 -1.50 11.01
C TYR A 499 0.12 -1.46 12.46
N HIS A 500 1.43 -1.59 12.63
CA HIS A 500 2.10 -1.54 13.90
C HIS A 500 3.36 -0.69 13.75
N ASN A 501 3.27 0.56 14.19
CA ASN A 501 4.38 1.50 14.15
C ASN A 501 4.82 1.87 15.56
N ILE A 502 6.09 2.14 15.74
CA ILE A 502 6.59 2.85 16.91
C ILE A 502 7.17 4.19 16.45
N VAL A 503 6.73 5.27 17.10
CA VAL A 503 7.08 6.64 16.72
C VAL A 503 7.38 7.43 17.99
N SER A 504 8.62 7.93 18.09
CA SER A 504 9.05 8.73 19.24
C SER A 504 8.16 9.95 19.43
N ASP A 505 7.84 10.28 20.67
CA ASP A 505 7.08 11.48 21.04
C ASP A 505 7.77 12.79 20.58
N LYS A 506 9.05 12.75 20.22
CA LYS A 506 9.78 13.87 19.59
C LYS A 506 9.39 14.13 18.16
N VAL A 507 8.85 13.13 17.45
CA VAL A 507 8.37 13.25 16.08
C VAL A 507 6.94 13.77 16.10
N LYS A 508 6.71 14.87 15.37
CA LYS A 508 5.37 15.48 15.19
C LYS A 508 4.96 15.37 13.72
N GLY A 509 3.66 15.44 13.44
CA GLY A 509 3.12 15.39 12.07
C GLY A 509 2.97 13.99 11.52
N TRP A 510 3.28 12.94 12.30
CA TRP A 510 2.86 11.58 12.00
C TRP A 510 1.36 11.46 12.29
N GLU A 511 0.57 11.06 11.32
CA GLU A 511 -0.89 10.94 11.42
C GLU A 511 -1.32 9.50 11.10
N GLU A 512 -2.29 9.00 11.85
CA GLU A 512 -2.87 7.68 11.57
C GLU A 512 -3.60 7.68 10.23
N ASN A 513 -3.36 6.65 9.41
CA ASN A 513 -4.09 6.45 8.17
C ASN A 513 -4.11 4.98 7.75
N VAL A 514 -5.18 4.57 7.06
CA VAL A 514 -5.42 3.17 6.69
C VAL A 514 -4.49 2.64 5.60
N MET A 515 -3.73 3.50 4.93
CA MET A 515 -2.73 3.12 3.92
C MET A 515 -1.33 2.93 4.51
N ASP A 516 -1.15 3.30 5.79
CA ASP A 516 0.14 3.29 6.49
C ASP A 516 1.24 4.07 5.74
N VAL A 517 0.86 5.22 5.17
CA VAL A 517 1.74 6.06 4.34
C VAL A 517 2.15 7.31 5.11
N HIS A 518 3.45 7.44 5.38
CA HIS A 518 4.00 8.49 6.24
C HIS A 518 5.21 9.19 5.59
N PRO A 519 4.99 10.08 4.57
CA PRO A 519 6.09 10.83 3.95
C PRO A 519 6.77 11.77 4.96
N SER A 520 8.10 11.77 4.99
CA SER A 520 8.89 12.52 5.97
C SER A 520 8.69 14.02 5.88
N ARG A 521 8.28 14.54 4.72
CA ARG A 521 8.02 15.98 4.50
C ARG A 521 6.95 16.59 5.40
N TYR A 522 6.04 15.76 5.95
CA TYR A 522 4.98 16.22 6.87
C TYR A 522 5.41 16.20 8.32
N MET A 523 6.58 15.64 8.61
CA MET A 523 7.08 15.47 9.96
C MET A 523 7.98 16.64 10.38
N SER A 524 8.10 16.79 11.70
CA SER A 524 9.10 17.63 12.35
C SER A 524 9.63 16.89 13.58
N LYS A 525 10.79 17.31 14.09
CA LYS A 525 11.41 16.72 15.28
C LYS A 525 11.79 17.82 16.24
N GLU A 526 11.40 17.67 17.52
CA GLU A 526 11.70 18.57 18.64
C GLU A 526 12.88 18.10 19.49
#